data_eef2e451670bce57e00263cc0e2a34b0
#
_entry.id   eef2e451670bce57e00263cc0e2a34b0
#
_cell.length_a   1.000
_cell.length_b   1.000
_cell.length_c   1.000
_cell.angle_alpha   90.00
_cell.angle_beta   90.00
_cell.angle_gamma   90.00
#
_symmetry.space_group_name_H-M   'P 1'
#
loop_
_entity.id
_entity.type
_entity.pdbx_description
1 polymer ?
#
loop_
_entity_poly.entity_id
_entity_poly.type
_entity_poly.pdbx_seq_one_letter_code
_entity_poly.pdbx_strand_id
1 'polypeptide(L)'
;MEKDFRAEIGALVQDRKQAYTAMSDRIWGFAEPRFQEYDSSRLQQEYLKARSFSIRADLAGEETAFIAEYGSGKPVLAFLGEFDALSSLEQEADSTERRPVPGKTNGHGCGHHLLGTAAVAAADALKTYMESHGLLGTIRYYGCPAEENAGGKAYLVRDGFFNDCDAAITWHPSTTNKTMMADKYLSNFRVFFTFHGISSHAAGAPELGRSALDAVEIMDIGVNYMR
;
A
#
# COMPACT_ATOMS: atom_id res chain seq x y z
N MET A 1 34.96 -12.03 -16.77
CA MET A 1 34.46 -10.97 -15.89
C MET A 1 32.99 -11.17 -15.70
N GLU A 2 32.60 -11.55 -14.50
CA GLU A 2 31.19 -11.55 -14.11
C GLU A 2 30.69 -10.10 -14.27
N LYS A 3 29.72 -9.87 -15.14
CA LYS A 3 29.15 -8.52 -15.32
C LYS A 3 28.55 -8.12 -13.98
N ASP A 4 28.91 -6.94 -13.50
CA ASP A 4 28.30 -6.40 -12.29
C ASP A 4 26.86 -5.94 -12.60
N PHE A 5 25.93 -6.90 -12.51
CA PHE A 5 24.52 -6.67 -12.78
C PHE A 5 23.93 -5.59 -11.86
N ARG A 6 24.51 -5.37 -10.67
CA ARG A 6 24.06 -4.33 -9.73
C ARG A 6 24.32 -2.94 -10.27
N ALA A 7 25.53 -2.72 -10.82
CA ALA A 7 25.86 -1.46 -11.46
C ALA A 7 24.97 -1.19 -12.68
N GLU A 8 24.70 -2.22 -13.49
CA GLU A 8 23.84 -2.10 -14.67
C GLU A 8 22.39 -1.76 -14.30
N ILE A 9 21.78 -2.49 -13.37
CA ILE A 9 20.42 -2.17 -12.88
C ILE A 9 20.38 -0.79 -12.22
N GLY A 10 21.38 -0.44 -11.42
CA GLY A 10 21.50 0.88 -10.82
C GLY A 10 21.52 2.01 -11.86
N ALA A 11 22.23 1.81 -12.96
CA ALA A 11 22.24 2.75 -14.08
C ALA A 11 20.87 2.89 -14.76
N LEU A 12 20.15 1.79 -14.96
CA LEU A 12 18.78 1.80 -15.52
C LEU A 12 17.79 2.59 -14.65
N VAL A 13 17.89 2.45 -13.32
CA VAL A 13 17.08 3.23 -12.37
C VAL A 13 17.47 4.71 -12.44
N GLN A 14 18.79 5.00 -12.46
CA GLN A 14 19.28 6.38 -12.50
C GLN A 14 18.89 7.11 -13.78
N ASP A 15 18.86 6.43 -14.91
CA ASP A 15 18.45 6.97 -16.21
C ASP A 15 17.01 7.54 -16.20
N ARG A 16 16.13 6.97 -15.39
CA ARG A 16 14.74 7.39 -15.25
C ARG A 16 14.41 8.06 -13.91
N LYS A 17 15.42 8.44 -13.16
CA LYS A 17 15.27 9.06 -11.84
C LYS A 17 14.23 10.19 -11.83
N GLN A 18 14.26 11.07 -12.83
CA GLN A 18 13.33 12.21 -12.88
C GLN A 18 11.87 11.76 -12.99
N ALA A 19 11.58 10.72 -13.78
CA ALA A 19 10.23 10.20 -13.92
C ALA A 19 9.73 9.57 -12.59
N TYR A 20 10.60 8.82 -11.92
CA TYR A 20 10.24 8.21 -10.64
C TYR A 20 10.07 9.25 -9.53
N THR A 21 10.96 10.23 -9.41
CA THR A 21 10.80 11.29 -8.40
C THR A 21 9.54 12.11 -8.66
N ALA A 22 9.27 12.48 -9.91
CA ALA A 22 8.03 13.18 -10.26
C ALA A 22 6.76 12.35 -9.96
N MET A 23 6.80 11.02 -10.13
CA MET A 23 5.70 10.13 -9.76
C MET A 23 5.49 10.15 -8.24
N SER A 24 6.55 9.99 -7.46
CA SER A 24 6.51 10.03 -6.00
C SER A 24 5.96 11.35 -5.48
N ASP A 25 6.44 12.49 -6.02
CA ASP A 25 6.00 13.83 -5.62
C ASP A 25 4.50 14.05 -5.94
N ARG A 26 4.01 13.52 -7.06
CA ARG A 26 2.59 13.59 -7.41
C ARG A 26 1.74 12.77 -6.46
N ILE A 27 2.14 11.53 -6.14
CA ILE A 27 1.43 10.67 -5.18
C ILE A 27 1.42 11.31 -3.80
N TRP A 28 2.55 11.90 -3.37
CA TRP A 28 2.61 12.72 -2.16
C TRP A 28 1.58 13.87 -2.19
N GLY A 29 1.45 14.52 -3.32
CA GLY A 29 0.50 15.63 -3.49
C GLY A 29 -0.98 15.19 -3.48
N PHE A 30 -1.30 14.02 -3.99
CA PHE A 30 -2.65 13.45 -3.98
C PHE A 30 -3.09 13.06 -2.57
N ALA A 31 -2.22 12.41 -1.81
CA ALA A 31 -2.46 11.97 -0.43
C ALA A 31 -3.83 11.30 -0.26
N GLU A 32 -4.15 10.37 -1.14
CA GLU A 32 -5.42 9.67 -1.18
C GLU A 32 -5.47 8.57 -0.12
N PRO A 33 -6.51 8.53 0.74
CA PRO A 33 -6.63 7.50 1.75
C PRO A 33 -7.10 6.17 1.14
N ARG A 34 -7.02 5.11 1.95
CA ARG A 34 -7.43 3.74 1.56
C ARG A 34 -8.72 3.68 0.77
N PHE A 35 -8.75 2.87 -0.27
CA PHE A 35 -9.86 2.67 -1.23
C PHE A 35 -10.27 3.92 -2.02
N GLN A 36 -9.51 5.00 -1.96
CA GLN A 36 -9.76 6.23 -2.69
C GLN A 36 -8.51 6.67 -3.49
N GLU A 37 -7.55 5.79 -3.67
CA GLU A 37 -6.25 6.05 -4.32
C GLU A 37 -6.37 6.06 -5.85
N TYR A 38 -7.40 6.72 -6.39
CA TYR A 38 -7.74 6.70 -7.83
C TYR A 38 -6.67 7.35 -8.69
N ASP A 39 -6.19 8.52 -8.32
CA ASP A 39 -5.18 9.25 -9.08
C ASP A 39 -3.80 8.60 -8.95
N SER A 40 -3.46 8.12 -7.76
CA SER A 40 -2.22 7.39 -7.49
C SER A 40 -2.14 6.07 -8.26
N SER A 41 -3.22 5.31 -8.27
CA SER A 41 -3.35 4.07 -9.04
C SER A 41 -3.23 4.34 -10.54
N ARG A 42 -4.03 5.30 -11.06
CA ARG A 42 -4.03 5.67 -12.48
C ARG A 42 -2.67 6.14 -12.95
N LEU A 43 -1.98 6.98 -12.19
CA LEU A 43 -0.65 7.48 -12.52
C LEU A 43 0.36 6.34 -12.74
N GLN A 44 0.36 5.37 -11.85
CA GLN A 44 1.26 4.21 -11.94
C GLN A 44 0.87 3.30 -13.12
N GLN A 45 -0.44 3.06 -13.33
CA GLN A 45 -0.93 2.28 -14.47
C GLN A 45 -0.53 2.92 -15.82
N GLU A 46 -0.72 4.23 -15.97
CA GLU A 46 -0.36 4.97 -17.19
C GLU A 46 1.14 4.88 -17.47
N TYR A 47 1.97 5.06 -16.44
CA TYR A 47 3.42 4.90 -16.57
C TYR A 47 3.79 3.49 -17.03
N LEU A 48 3.33 2.46 -16.34
CA LEU A 48 3.67 1.07 -16.65
C LEU A 48 3.13 0.65 -18.03
N LYS A 49 1.94 1.13 -18.40
CA LYS A 49 1.39 0.93 -19.77
C LYS A 49 2.28 1.56 -20.85
N ALA A 50 2.77 2.77 -20.61
CA ALA A 50 3.72 3.43 -21.52
C ALA A 50 5.08 2.70 -21.58
N ARG A 51 5.39 1.90 -20.56
CA ARG A 51 6.55 1.01 -20.50
C ARG A 51 6.26 -0.41 -21.04
N SER A 52 5.16 -0.60 -21.80
CA SER A 52 4.77 -1.86 -22.43
C SER A 52 4.36 -2.99 -21.47
N PHE A 53 3.95 -2.65 -20.24
CA PHE A 53 3.24 -3.60 -19.40
C PHE A 53 1.77 -3.69 -19.83
N SER A 54 1.20 -4.89 -19.78
CA SER A 54 -0.25 -5.10 -19.86
C SER A 54 -0.88 -4.83 -18.50
N ILE A 55 -1.99 -4.10 -18.49
CA ILE A 55 -2.66 -3.68 -17.23
C ILE A 55 -3.95 -4.48 -17.06
N ARG A 56 -4.16 -5.01 -15.85
CA ARG A 56 -5.42 -5.57 -15.38
C ARG A 56 -5.80 -4.87 -14.08
N ALA A 57 -6.90 -4.13 -14.08
CA ALA A 57 -7.38 -3.31 -12.96
C ALA A 57 -8.65 -3.90 -12.33
N ASP A 58 -9.18 -3.26 -11.31
CA ASP A 58 -10.40 -3.60 -10.56
C ASP A 58 -10.34 -5.02 -9.99
N LEU A 59 -9.30 -5.32 -9.22
CA LEU A 59 -9.02 -6.65 -8.72
C LEU A 59 -9.63 -6.88 -7.33
N ALA A 60 -10.12 -8.10 -7.10
CA ALA A 60 -10.62 -8.54 -5.79
C ALA A 60 -11.75 -7.68 -5.20
N GLY A 61 -12.44 -6.89 -6.02
CA GLY A 61 -13.45 -5.92 -5.59
C GLY A 61 -12.86 -4.57 -5.12
N GLU A 62 -11.57 -4.33 -5.36
CA GLU A 62 -10.89 -3.07 -5.07
C GLU A 62 -10.62 -2.32 -6.38
N GLU A 63 -11.33 -1.21 -6.61
CA GLU A 63 -11.27 -0.42 -7.85
C GLU A 63 -9.88 0.16 -8.14
N THR A 64 -9.09 0.40 -7.09
CA THR A 64 -7.75 0.97 -7.20
C THR A 64 -6.63 -0.07 -7.25
N ALA A 65 -6.96 -1.37 -7.07
CA ALA A 65 -6.02 -2.47 -7.21
C ALA A 65 -5.77 -2.83 -8.68
N PHE A 66 -4.52 -3.11 -9.03
CA PHE A 66 -4.18 -3.50 -10.39
C PHE A 66 -2.94 -4.39 -10.46
N ILE A 67 -2.80 -5.13 -11.56
CA ILE A 67 -1.57 -5.82 -11.94
C ILE A 67 -1.08 -5.22 -13.27
N ALA A 68 0.20 -4.93 -13.31
CA ALA A 68 0.92 -4.64 -14.55
C ALA A 68 1.89 -5.80 -14.83
N GLU A 69 1.73 -6.47 -15.97
CA GLU A 69 2.49 -7.67 -16.33
C GLU A 69 3.31 -7.46 -17.60
N TYR A 70 4.54 -7.95 -17.58
CA TYR A 70 5.44 -7.99 -18.73
C TYR A 70 6.13 -9.34 -18.86
N GLY A 71 6.35 -9.79 -20.09
CA GLY A 71 7.02 -11.05 -20.40
C GLY A 71 6.08 -12.26 -20.35
N SER A 72 6.65 -13.43 -20.31
CA SER A 72 5.90 -14.69 -20.24
C SER A 72 6.75 -15.84 -19.73
N GLY A 73 6.09 -16.85 -19.15
CA GLY A 73 6.76 -18.04 -18.62
C GLY A 73 7.35 -17.82 -17.23
N LYS A 74 8.18 -18.77 -16.82
CA LYS A 74 8.82 -18.81 -15.50
C LYS A 74 10.25 -18.24 -15.53
N PRO A 75 10.76 -17.68 -14.43
CA PRO A 75 10.04 -17.42 -13.17
C PRO A 75 9.03 -16.28 -13.29
N VAL A 76 8.02 -16.27 -12.41
CA VAL A 76 7.08 -15.16 -12.22
C VAL A 76 7.50 -14.39 -10.96
N LEU A 77 7.99 -13.17 -11.15
CA LEU A 77 8.47 -12.30 -10.06
C LEU A 77 7.48 -11.17 -9.83
N ALA A 78 6.99 -11.06 -8.60
CA ALA A 78 6.04 -10.04 -8.18
C ALA A 78 6.75 -8.93 -7.40
N PHE A 79 6.49 -7.66 -7.78
CA PHE A 79 6.85 -6.47 -7.02
C PHE A 79 5.58 -5.85 -6.47
N LEU A 80 5.51 -5.65 -5.16
CA LEU A 80 4.33 -5.12 -4.49
C LEU A 80 4.56 -3.66 -4.13
N GLY A 81 3.64 -2.79 -4.57
CA GLY A 81 3.69 -1.36 -4.29
C GLY A 81 2.42 -0.91 -3.58
N GLU A 82 2.60 -0.19 -2.47
CA GLU A 82 1.55 0.49 -1.73
C GLU A 82 1.58 1.98 -2.08
N PHE A 83 0.44 2.67 -1.97
CA PHE A 83 0.35 4.08 -2.35
C PHE A 83 -0.77 4.85 -1.64
N ASP A 84 -1.40 4.25 -0.63
CA ASP A 84 -2.40 4.90 0.22
C ASP A 84 -1.76 5.82 1.27
N ALA A 85 -2.49 6.89 1.62
CA ALA A 85 -2.12 7.88 2.62
C ALA A 85 -2.91 7.67 3.92
N LEU A 86 -2.41 8.28 4.98
CA LEU A 86 -3.01 8.30 6.31
C LEU A 86 -3.83 9.55 6.55
N SER A 87 -4.99 9.40 7.17
CA SER A 87 -5.82 10.53 7.60
C SER A 87 -5.15 11.31 8.74
N SER A 88 -5.31 12.62 8.74
CA SER A 88 -4.81 13.54 9.76
C SER A 88 -3.27 13.61 9.89
N LEU A 89 -2.58 13.26 8.80
CA LEU A 89 -1.11 13.32 8.72
C LEU A 89 -0.63 14.23 7.59
N GLU A 90 -1.40 15.25 7.24
CA GLU A 90 -0.96 16.29 6.30
C GLU A 90 0.27 17.01 6.83
N GLN A 91 1.24 17.25 5.95
CA GLN A 91 2.53 17.83 6.31
C GLN A 91 3.15 18.54 5.11
N GLU A 92 3.78 19.70 5.35
CA GLU A 92 4.66 20.31 4.36
C GLU A 92 5.86 19.42 4.07
N ALA A 93 6.24 19.32 2.79
CA ALA A 93 7.43 18.58 2.39
C ALA A 93 8.70 19.24 2.97
N ASP A 94 9.73 18.43 3.19
CA ASP A 94 11.08 18.86 3.63
C ASP A 94 11.12 19.60 4.98
N SER A 95 10.06 19.49 5.80
CA SER A 95 10.03 20.09 7.14
C SER A 95 10.31 19.04 8.21
N THR A 96 11.21 19.37 9.13
CA THR A 96 11.49 18.58 10.35
C THR A 96 10.56 18.93 11.50
N GLU A 97 9.73 19.95 11.34
CA GLU A 97 8.75 20.39 12.32
C GLU A 97 7.33 20.03 11.84
N ARG A 98 6.40 19.90 12.79
CA ARG A 98 5.00 19.72 12.43
C ARG A 98 4.45 20.99 11.78
N ARG A 99 4.21 20.92 10.49
CA ARG A 99 3.65 22.00 9.66
C ARG A 99 2.49 21.48 8.80
N PRO A 100 1.28 21.42 9.38
CA PRO A 100 0.10 20.99 8.64
C PRO A 100 -0.17 21.90 7.44
N VAL A 101 -0.55 21.33 6.30
CA VAL A 101 -0.90 22.08 5.10
C VAL A 101 -2.36 22.51 5.19
N PRO A 102 -2.67 23.85 5.17
CA PRO A 102 -4.04 24.31 5.24
C PRO A 102 -4.92 23.74 4.14
N GLY A 103 -6.11 23.25 4.51
CA GLY A 103 -7.09 22.69 3.58
C GLY A 103 -6.81 21.24 3.15
N LYS A 104 -5.73 20.61 3.60
CA LYS A 104 -5.47 19.18 3.47
C LYS A 104 -5.73 18.46 4.80
N THR A 105 -6.04 17.17 4.72
CA THR A 105 -6.31 16.33 5.91
C THR A 105 -5.50 15.05 5.92
N ASN A 106 -4.98 14.61 4.77
CA ASN A 106 -4.27 13.34 4.63
C ASN A 106 -2.81 13.59 4.24
N GLY A 107 -1.94 12.65 4.59
CA GLY A 107 -0.53 12.71 4.24
C GLY A 107 0.16 11.35 4.29
N HIS A 108 1.29 11.25 3.60
CA HIS A 108 2.07 10.01 3.51
C HIS A 108 3.02 9.83 4.71
N GLY A 109 2.45 9.73 5.92
CA GLY A 109 3.24 9.50 7.13
C GLY A 109 3.97 8.15 7.17
N CYS A 110 3.49 7.16 6.42
CA CYS A 110 4.12 5.84 6.29
C CYS A 110 5.06 5.72 5.08
N GLY A 111 5.07 6.70 4.19
CA GLY A 111 5.98 6.73 3.04
C GLY A 111 5.57 5.86 1.85
N HIS A 112 4.28 5.50 1.72
CA HIS A 112 3.79 4.65 0.63
C HIS A 112 3.97 5.28 -0.76
N HIS A 113 4.00 6.61 -0.89
CA HIS A 113 4.37 7.30 -2.14
C HIS A 113 5.78 6.91 -2.62
N LEU A 114 6.72 6.67 -1.70
CA LEU A 114 8.06 6.17 -2.01
C LEU A 114 8.03 4.67 -2.32
N LEU A 115 7.28 3.89 -1.50
CA LEU A 115 7.21 2.44 -1.61
C LEU A 115 6.67 2.02 -2.98
N GLY A 116 5.50 2.53 -3.37
CA GLY A 116 4.88 2.22 -4.65
C GLY A 116 5.75 2.62 -5.82
N THR A 117 6.29 3.84 -5.79
CA THR A 117 7.16 4.34 -6.86
C THR A 117 8.44 3.52 -7.00
N ALA A 118 9.09 3.13 -5.90
CA ALA A 118 10.31 2.33 -6.00
C ALA A 118 10.04 0.90 -6.48
N ALA A 119 8.89 0.32 -6.14
CA ALA A 119 8.46 -0.97 -6.68
C ALA A 119 8.18 -0.88 -8.20
N VAL A 120 7.58 0.22 -8.69
CA VAL A 120 7.46 0.53 -10.13
C VAL A 120 8.84 0.62 -10.78
N ALA A 121 9.77 1.36 -10.17
CA ALA A 121 11.12 1.51 -10.69
C ALA A 121 11.87 0.17 -10.76
N ALA A 122 11.71 -0.69 -9.77
CA ALA A 122 12.30 -2.03 -9.75
C ALA A 122 11.75 -2.91 -10.89
N ALA A 123 10.43 -2.92 -11.09
CA ALA A 123 9.79 -3.68 -12.17
C ALA A 123 10.23 -3.18 -13.55
N ASP A 124 10.26 -1.86 -13.77
CA ASP A 124 10.68 -1.24 -15.06
C ASP A 124 12.17 -1.46 -15.34
N ALA A 125 13.03 -1.34 -14.34
CA ALA A 125 14.45 -1.60 -14.50
C ALA A 125 14.73 -3.08 -14.82
N LEU A 126 14.09 -4.01 -14.11
CA LEU A 126 14.22 -5.44 -14.39
C LEU A 126 13.69 -5.79 -15.79
N LYS A 127 12.56 -5.21 -16.20
CA LYS A 127 12.04 -5.36 -17.57
C LYS A 127 13.08 -4.94 -18.60
N THR A 128 13.66 -3.76 -18.44
CA THR A 128 14.67 -3.23 -19.37
C THR A 128 15.94 -4.11 -19.40
N TYR A 129 16.35 -4.62 -18.24
CA TYR A 129 17.45 -5.56 -18.12
C TYR A 129 17.16 -6.88 -18.83
N MET A 130 15.98 -7.45 -18.65
CA MET A 130 15.55 -8.68 -19.34
C MET A 130 15.54 -8.52 -20.86
N GLU A 131 15.04 -7.40 -21.36
CA GLU A 131 15.03 -7.10 -22.80
C GLU A 131 16.44 -7.04 -23.37
N SER A 132 17.35 -6.33 -22.70
CA SER A 132 18.73 -6.16 -23.19
C SER A 132 19.57 -7.45 -23.15
N HIS A 133 19.17 -8.42 -22.31
CA HIS A 133 19.89 -9.68 -22.14
C HIS A 133 19.15 -10.90 -22.72
N GLY A 134 17.98 -10.70 -23.33
CA GLY A 134 17.16 -11.77 -23.89
C GLY A 134 16.71 -12.79 -22.83
N LEU A 135 16.46 -12.35 -21.61
CA LEU A 135 16.04 -13.21 -20.50
C LEU A 135 14.53 -13.49 -20.60
N LEU A 136 14.14 -14.73 -20.29
CA LEU A 136 12.75 -15.16 -20.23
C LEU A 136 12.24 -15.09 -18.78
N GLY A 137 10.95 -14.93 -18.65
CA GLY A 137 10.25 -14.84 -17.36
C GLY A 137 9.13 -13.82 -17.38
N THR A 138 8.39 -13.76 -16.31
CA THR A 138 7.28 -12.81 -16.13
C THR A 138 7.58 -11.88 -14.96
N ILE A 139 7.40 -10.59 -15.19
CA ILE A 139 7.44 -9.57 -14.15
C ILE A 139 6.02 -9.10 -13.93
N ARG A 140 5.58 -9.06 -12.68
CA ARG A 140 4.33 -8.45 -12.26
C ARG A 140 4.58 -7.36 -11.23
N TYR A 141 4.06 -6.18 -11.51
CA TYR A 141 3.87 -5.16 -10.49
C TYR A 141 2.43 -5.26 -9.98
N TYR A 142 2.27 -5.36 -8.68
CA TYR A 142 0.98 -5.34 -8.00
C TYR A 142 0.80 -3.97 -7.35
N GLY A 143 -0.14 -3.19 -7.87
CA GLY A 143 -0.62 -2.00 -7.18
C GLY A 143 -1.57 -2.42 -6.07
N CYS A 144 -1.10 -2.29 -4.84
CA CYS A 144 -1.77 -2.78 -3.63
C CYS A 144 -2.33 -1.59 -2.85
N PRO A 145 -3.61 -1.23 -3.02
CA PRO A 145 -4.24 -0.16 -2.26
C PRO A 145 -4.57 -0.58 -0.84
N ALA A 146 -4.98 0.40 -0.03
CA ALA A 146 -5.63 0.19 1.25
C ALA A 146 -4.85 -0.67 2.25
N GLU A 147 -3.51 -0.55 2.28
CA GLU A 147 -2.71 -1.24 3.29
C GLU A 147 -3.07 -0.74 4.69
N GLU A 148 -3.18 0.59 4.83
CA GLU A 148 -3.49 1.26 6.08
C GLU A 148 -4.90 0.93 6.58
N ASN A 149 -4.94 0.19 7.67
CA ASN A 149 -6.19 -0.18 8.35
C ASN A 149 -7.16 -1.13 7.60
N ALA A 150 -6.89 -1.53 6.38
CA ALA A 150 -7.79 -2.41 5.62
C ALA A 150 -7.13 -3.71 5.18
N GLY A 151 -5.80 -3.70 4.97
CA GLY A 151 -5.06 -4.88 4.56
C GLY A 151 -5.42 -5.35 3.15
N GLY A 152 -5.49 -4.42 2.17
CA GLY A 152 -5.95 -4.69 0.81
C GLY A 152 -5.32 -5.91 0.15
N LYS A 153 -4.03 -6.16 0.38
CA LYS A 153 -3.36 -7.37 -0.12
C LYS A 153 -4.02 -8.69 0.29
N ALA A 154 -4.72 -8.73 1.42
CA ALA A 154 -5.42 -9.94 1.86
C ALA A 154 -6.55 -10.35 0.90
N TYR A 155 -7.21 -9.39 0.27
CA TYR A 155 -8.24 -9.67 -0.74
C TYR A 155 -7.63 -10.24 -2.02
N LEU A 156 -6.47 -9.70 -2.45
CA LEU A 156 -5.73 -10.25 -3.59
C LEU A 156 -5.25 -11.69 -3.32
N VAL A 157 -4.78 -11.98 -2.11
CA VAL A 157 -4.40 -13.35 -1.70
C VAL A 157 -5.61 -14.27 -1.69
N ARG A 158 -6.73 -13.85 -1.09
CA ARG A 158 -7.97 -14.61 -1.04
C ARG A 158 -8.42 -15.05 -2.44
N ASP A 159 -8.32 -14.17 -3.41
CA ASP A 159 -8.78 -14.40 -4.79
C ASP A 159 -7.69 -15.04 -5.68
N GLY A 160 -6.56 -15.44 -5.09
CA GLY A 160 -5.55 -16.28 -5.73
C GLY A 160 -4.59 -15.55 -6.67
N PHE A 161 -4.52 -14.21 -6.63
CA PHE A 161 -3.69 -13.43 -7.57
C PHE A 161 -2.18 -13.67 -7.43
N PHE A 162 -1.72 -14.30 -6.35
CA PHE A 162 -0.32 -14.65 -6.13
C PHE A 162 0.01 -16.14 -6.31
N ASN A 163 -0.98 -16.99 -6.61
CA ASN A 163 -0.81 -18.45 -6.56
C ASN A 163 0.23 -18.99 -7.55
N ASP A 164 0.50 -18.29 -8.63
CA ASP A 164 1.46 -18.69 -9.67
C ASP A 164 2.78 -17.91 -9.59
N CYS A 165 2.96 -17.01 -8.62
CA CYS A 165 4.21 -16.30 -8.39
C CYS A 165 5.27 -17.21 -7.78
N ASP A 166 6.49 -17.17 -8.31
CA ASP A 166 7.64 -17.89 -7.76
C ASP A 166 8.30 -17.11 -6.62
N ALA A 167 8.23 -15.79 -6.65
CA ALA A 167 8.66 -14.91 -5.57
C ALA A 167 7.87 -13.61 -5.56
N ALA A 168 7.65 -13.05 -4.37
CA ALA A 168 7.08 -11.73 -4.16
C ALA A 168 8.06 -10.88 -3.36
N ILE A 169 8.32 -9.66 -3.84
CA ILE A 169 9.30 -8.73 -3.28
C ILE A 169 8.56 -7.45 -2.91
N THR A 170 8.73 -7.02 -1.69
CA THR A 170 8.28 -5.71 -1.20
C THR A 170 9.38 -5.06 -0.39
N TRP A 171 9.24 -3.77 -0.11
CA TRP A 171 10.08 -3.06 0.83
C TRP A 171 9.24 -2.06 1.60
N HIS A 172 9.78 -1.51 2.67
CA HIS A 172 9.12 -0.46 3.42
C HIS A 172 10.16 0.55 3.92
N PRO A 173 9.89 1.87 3.85
CA PRO A 173 10.74 2.88 4.47
C PRO A 173 10.98 2.56 5.95
N SER A 174 12.24 2.60 6.37
CA SER A 174 12.64 2.25 7.73
C SER A 174 13.90 3.03 8.13
N THR A 175 14.26 2.95 9.41
CA THR A 175 15.50 3.54 9.95
C THR A 175 16.76 2.74 9.61
N THR A 176 16.62 1.58 8.97
CA THR A 176 17.74 0.71 8.60
C THR A 176 17.57 0.14 7.21
N ASN A 177 18.67 -0.01 6.48
CA ASN A 177 18.73 -0.71 5.19
C ASN A 177 19.08 -2.18 5.42
N LYS A 178 18.07 -3.03 5.62
CA LYS A 178 18.22 -4.48 5.83
C LYS A 178 17.25 -5.24 4.95
N THR A 179 17.69 -6.39 4.44
CA THR A 179 16.79 -7.38 3.86
C THR A 179 16.36 -8.33 4.97
N MET A 180 15.05 -8.47 5.15
CA MET A 180 14.46 -9.42 6.09
C MET A 180 13.74 -10.50 5.30
N MET A 181 13.90 -11.74 5.71
CA MET A 181 13.20 -12.88 5.11
C MET A 181 12.35 -13.58 6.16
N ALA A 182 11.07 -13.77 5.81
CA ALA A 182 10.14 -14.57 6.60
C ALA A 182 10.00 -14.14 8.06
N ASP A 183 9.82 -12.85 8.30
CA ASP A 183 9.50 -12.37 9.65
C ASP A 183 8.14 -12.85 10.13
N LYS A 184 8.01 -12.95 11.45
CA LYS A 184 6.75 -13.27 12.09
C LYS A 184 5.95 -12.00 12.26
N TYR A 185 4.77 -11.95 11.66
CA TYR A 185 3.80 -10.88 11.85
C TYR A 185 2.71 -11.31 12.83
N LEU A 186 2.27 -10.36 13.66
CA LEU A 186 1.14 -10.60 14.55
C LEU A 186 -0.16 -10.53 13.76
N SER A 187 -1.14 -11.33 14.18
CA SER A 187 -2.50 -11.25 13.65
C SER A 187 -3.15 -9.92 14.03
N ASN A 188 -3.86 -9.33 13.10
CA ASN A 188 -4.60 -8.08 13.30
C ASN A 188 -6.07 -8.29 12.87
N PHE A 189 -7.00 -7.87 13.73
CA PHE A 189 -8.42 -7.85 13.45
C PHE A 189 -8.97 -6.46 13.78
N ARG A 190 -9.77 -5.93 12.90
CA ARG A 190 -10.55 -4.72 13.13
C ARG A 190 -12.02 -5.08 13.20
N VAL A 191 -12.67 -4.67 14.29
CA VAL A 191 -14.10 -4.91 14.50
C VAL A 191 -14.76 -3.59 14.89
N PHE A 192 -15.93 -3.32 14.30
CA PHE A 192 -16.78 -2.21 14.68
C PHE A 192 -17.96 -2.74 15.49
N PHE A 193 -18.12 -2.22 16.70
CA PHE A 193 -19.27 -2.55 17.54
C PHE A 193 -20.19 -1.34 17.64
N THR A 194 -21.47 -1.55 17.39
CA THR A 194 -22.49 -0.52 17.50
C THR A 194 -23.45 -0.87 18.61
N PHE A 195 -23.62 0.03 19.57
CA PHE A 195 -24.56 -0.12 20.67
C PHE A 195 -25.71 0.85 20.55
N HIS A 196 -26.93 0.38 20.81
CA HIS A 196 -28.13 1.17 20.81
C HIS A 196 -28.71 1.27 22.21
N GLY A 197 -28.89 2.50 22.70
CA GLY A 197 -29.46 2.77 24.02
C GLY A 197 -30.96 3.07 23.98
N ILE A 198 -31.56 3.15 25.16
CA ILE A 198 -32.92 3.62 25.38
C ILE A 198 -32.84 4.80 26.34
N SER A 199 -33.34 5.96 25.90
CA SER A 199 -33.32 7.15 26.75
C SER A 199 -34.41 7.06 27.82
N SER A 200 -34.07 7.53 29.03
CA SER A 200 -35.02 7.69 30.14
C SER A 200 -34.63 8.89 30.98
N HIS A 201 -35.60 9.40 31.77
CA HIS A 201 -35.35 10.49 32.70
C HIS A 201 -34.56 9.96 33.92
N ALA A 202 -33.35 10.47 34.13
CA ALA A 202 -32.42 9.94 35.10
C ALA A 202 -32.96 9.96 36.58
N ALA A 203 -33.83 10.93 36.90
CA ALA A 203 -34.41 11.02 38.25
C ALA A 203 -35.84 10.46 38.33
N GLY A 204 -36.56 10.40 37.21
CA GLY A 204 -38.00 10.00 37.19
C GLY A 204 -38.24 8.51 36.92
N ALA A 205 -37.41 7.91 36.07
CA ALA A 205 -37.54 6.51 35.67
C ALA A 205 -36.21 5.92 35.14
N PRO A 206 -35.15 5.94 35.98
CA PRO A 206 -33.80 5.47 35.52
C PRO A 206 -33.81 4.00 35.12
N GLU A 207 -34.66 3.18 35.70
CA GLU A 207 -34.79 1.74 35.45
C GLU A 207 -35.30 1.41 34.04
N LEU A 208 -35.92 2.38 33.34
CA LEU A 208 -36.42 2.21 31.98
C LEU A 208 -35.32 2.52 30.93
N GLY A 209 -34.25 3.16 31.34
CA GLY A 209 -33.15 3.50 30.46
C GLY A 209 -32.20 2.32 30.19
N ARG A 210 -31.46 2.44 29.10
CA ARG A 210 -30.31 1.58 28.75
C ARG A 210 -29.23 2.47 28.15
N SER A 211 -28.08 2.55 28.84
CA SER A 211 -26.97 3.35 28.39
C SER A 211 -26.15 2.58 27.35
N ALA A 212 -26.06 3.12 26.15
CA ALA A 212 -25.16 2.60 25.13
C ALA A 212 -23.67 2.85 25.51
N LEU A 213 -23.40 3.95 26.22
CA LEU A 213 -22.04 4.27 26.67
C LEU A 213 -21.57 3.24 27.72
N ASP A 214 -22.39 2.91 28.70
CA ASP A 214 -22.05 1.90 29.73
C ASP A 214 -21.71 0.55 29.07
N ALA A 215 -22.45 0.18 28.03
CA ALA A 215 -22.19 -1.03 27.26
C ALA A 215 -20.82 -1.00 26.56
N VAL A 216 -20.43 0.14 25.98
CA VAL A 216 -19.11 0.34 25.39
C VAL A 216 -18.01 0.22 26.45
N GLU A 217 -18.18 0.88 27.59
CA GLU A 217 -17.20 0.86 28.69
C GLU A 217 -17.01 -0.54 29.25
N ILE A 218 -18.11 -1.27 29.49
CA ILE A 218 -18.06 -2.67 29.97
C ILE A 218 -17.34 -3.56 28.96
N MET A 219 -17.64 -3.40 27.66
CA MET A 219 -16.99 -4.16 26.61
C MET A 219 -15.48 -3.88 26.58
N ASP A 220 -15.06 -2.61 26.64
CA ASP A 220 -13.64 -2.22 26.64
C ASP A 220 -12.89 -2.84 27.81
N ILE A 221 -13.45 -2.76 29.02
CA ILE A 221 -12.92 -3.41 30.21
C ILE A 221 -12.80 -4.93 29.98
N GLY A 222 -13.88 -5.57 29.48
CA GLY A 222 -13.91 -7.01 29.26
C GLY A 222 -12.83 -7.47 28.28
N VAL A 223 -12.66 -6.77 27.16
CA VAL A 223 -11.62 -7.07 26.16
C VAL A 223 -10.21 -6.92 26.74
N ASN A 224 -9.97 -5.92 27.59
CA ASN A 224 -8.66 -5.74 28.23
C ASN A 224 -8.29 -6.89 29.16
N TYR A 225 -9.28 -7.53 29.81
CA TYR A 225 -9.04 -8.71 30.65
C TYR A 225 -8.84 -10.03 29.86
N MET A 226 -8.98 -10.01 28.53
CA MET A 226 -8.71 -11.18 27.67
C MET A 226 -7.24 -11.30 27.24
N ARG A 227 -6.38 -10.37 27.62
CA ARG A 227 -4.93 -10.36 27.30
C ARG A 227 -4.12 -11.25 28.23
#